data_c25f9a03a3e582babbcc978f7cec1176
#
_entry.id   c25f9a03a3e582babbcc978f7cec1176
#
_cell.length_a   1.000
_cell.length_b   1.000
_cell.length_c   1.000
_cell.angle_alpha   90.00
_cell.angle_beta   90.00
_cell.angle_gamma   90.00
#
_symmetry.space_group_name_H-M   'P 1'
#
loop_
_entity.id
_entity.type
_entity.pdbx_description
1 polymer ?
#
loop_
_entity_poly.entity_id
_entity_poly.type
_entity_poly.pdbx_seq_one_letter_code
_entity_poly.pdbx_strand_id
1 'polypeptide(L)'
;MKMNYILDHDDLQYQCIPLPEDIMKMKWSGRLDQAKTMIENRLSQPNLPHAYRVRLTLELKNLVHLKSNYTITKAEVLERIRKRIPDFTMEEVDQCILEGKLEWIFIDGQEMFTPDTVSNLFNQNPDLWPRTAEGDTRSYEALESVMAALPASGEDMKAHIHIRHDMLLAKDFLEPGKTVHAYLPVPLERQQIKNLKINHISPQPKRMPQEGDVQPAAYFEEPASADLVFSVEYEFDNVTRYVDLRQIDLDAVAAAAADGYPAEVMPFLEERGPHILFTPYLRSLAAELIGDETNPLKIARSFYDYITCNLRYSYVRDYAALDSIAEYMAINKRVTAVSWQSCLLHSAVLPAFLRDGSPASIQSRMILVNMTGLSSMYHP
;
A
#
# COMPACT_ATOMS: atom_id res chain seq x y z
N MET A 1 22.20 24.60 16.96
CA MET A 1 22.54 24.29 15.57
C MET A 1 21.54 23.27 15.06
N LYS A 2 20.50 23.68 14.32
CA LYS A 2 19.58 22.73 13.70
C LYS A 2 20.34 22.01 12.59
N MET A 3 20.81 20.78 12.84
CA MET A 3 21.28 19.93 11.76
C MET A 3 20.04 19.50 10.97
N ASN A 4 19.80 20.12 9.83
CA ASN A 4 18.84 19.62 8.84
C ASN A 4 19.48 18.37 8.20
N TYR A 5 19.30 17.22 8.86
CA TYR A 5 19.63 15.95 8.23
C TYR A 5 18.63 15.71 7.10
N ILE A 6 19.11 15.62 5.88
CA ILE A 6 18.29 15.29 4.72
C ILE A 6 18.25 13.77 4.65
N LEU A 7 17.06 13.19 4.86
CA LEU A 7 16.84 11.76 4.74
C LEU A 7 16.89 11.38 3.26
N ASP A 8 17.57 10.30 2.94
CA ASP A 8 17.53 9.65 1.63
C ASP A 8 16.70 8.38 1.65
N HIS A 9 16.59 7.70 0.50
CA HIS A 9 15.79 6.47 0.37
C HIS A 9 16.37 5.34 1.23
N ASP A 10 17.67 5.23 1.34
CA ASP A 10 18.32 4.14 2.08
C ASP A 10 18.17 4.31 3.60
N ASP A 11 17.92 5.53 4.06
CA ASP A 11 17.65 5.82 5.47
C ASP A 11 16.38 5.16 5.99
N LEU A 12 15.40 4.86 5.12
CA LEU A 12 14.14 4.23 5.51
C LEU A 12 14.35 2.85 6.17
N GLN A 13 15.42 2.14 5.84
CA GLN A 13 15.76 0.86 6.49
C GLN A 13 15.89 0.98 8.02
N TYR A 14 16.28 2.14 8.53
CA TYR A 14 16.44 2.37 9.97
C TYR A 14 15.11 2.51 10.73
N GLN A 15 14.00 2.52 10.04
CA GLN A 15 12.68 2.50 10.68
C GLN A 15 12.43 1.19 11.44
N CYS A 16 13.11 0.10 11.09
CA CYS A 16 13.07 -1.18 11.83
C CYS A 16 13.65 -1.06 13.26
N ILE A 17 14.44 -0.03 13.56
CA ILE A 17 15.00 0.16 14.88
C ILE A 17 13.88 0.53 15.85
N PRO A 18 13.69 -0.21 16.96
CA PRO A 18 12.66 0.14 17.93
C PRO A 18 12.87 1.54 18.51
N LEU A 19 11.78 2.26 18.72
CA LEU A 19 11.84 3.52 19.49
C LEU A 19 12.12 3.24 20.96
N PRO A 20 12.80 4.17 21.66
CA PRO A 20 12.87 4.13 23.12
C PRO A 20 11.49 4.02 23.73
N GLU A 21 11.39 3.20 24.78
CA GLU A 21 10.13 2.91 25.46
C GLU A 21 9.44 4.18 25.97
N ASP A 22 10.21 5.13 26.52
CA ASP A 22 9.69 6.41 27.02
C ASP A 22 9.10 7.29 25.90
N ILE A 23 9.73 7.34 24.72
CA ILE A 23 9.22 8.05 23.55
C ILE A 23 7.94 7.35 23.06
N MET A 24 7.98 6.02 22.99
CA MET A 24 6.82 5.22 22.55
C MET A 24 5.62 5.40 23.49
N LYS A 25 5.84 5.44 24.81
CA LYS A 25 4.80 5.75 25.79
C LYS A 25 4.17 7.12 25.56
N MET A 26 4.98 8.14 25.30
CA MET A 26 4.45 9.49 25.01
C MET A 26 3.66 9.51 23.71
N LYS A 27 4.18 8.91 22.64
CA LYS A 27 3.51 8.82 21.34
C LYS A 27 2.12 8.19 21.48
N TRP A 28 2.04 6.98 22.04
CA TRP A 28 0.78 6.22 22.11
C TRP A 28 -0.18 6.67 23.23
N SER A 29 0.29 7.46 24.18
CA SER A 29 -0.59 8.18 25.11
C SER A 29 -1.16 9.49 24.53
N GLY A 30 -0.85 9.81 23.27
CA GLY A 30 -1.35 11.00 22.57
C GLY A 30 -0.57 12.28 22.87
N ARG A 31 0.52 12.20 23.62
CA ARG A 31 1.35 13.37 23.99
C ARG A 31 2.40 13.63 22.92
N LEU A 32 1.96 13.88 21.68
CA LEU A 32 2.83 13.95 20.52
C LEU A 32 3.88 15.08 20.60
N ASP A 33 3.51 16.24 21.16
CA ASP A 33 4.44 17.37 21.32
C ASP A 33 5.51 17.07 22.39
N GLN A 34 5.18 16.30 23.42
CA GLN A 34 6.14 15.84 24.40
C GLN A 34 7.08 14.77 23.82
N ALA A 35 6.55 13.82 23.05
CA ALA A 35 7.35 12.85 22.32
C ALA A 35 8.35 13.55 21.37
N LYS A 36 7.89 14.58 20.63
CA LYS A 36 8.74 15.43 19.79
C LYS A 36 9.88 16.07 20.59
N THR A 37 9.56 16.70 21.72
CA THR A 37 10.57 17.34 22.59
C THR A 37 11.59 16.34 23.12
N MET A 38 11.17 15.13 23.50
CA MET A 38 12.08 14.07 23.94
C MET A 38 13.02 13.62 22.81
N ILE A 39 12.50 13.49 21.60
CA ILE A 39 13.31 13.14 20.42
C ILE A 39 14.33 14.24 20.11
N GLU A 40 13.92 15.50 20.08
CA GLU A 40 14.81 16.66 19.84
C GLU A 40 15.93 16.72 20.87
N ASN A 41 15.64 16.49 22.15
CA ASN A 41 16.62 16.41 23.22
C ASN A 41 17.64 15.28 23.00
N ARG A 42 17.20 14.11 22.54
CA ARG A 42 18.11 13.01 22.21
C ARG A 42 18.97 13.28 20.98
N LEU A 43 18.39 13.88 19.95
CA LEU A 43 19.11 14.26 18.74
C LEU A 43 20.22 15.31 19.01
N SER A 44 20.09 16.10 20.09
CA SER A 44 21.12 17.05 20.50
C SER A 44 22.35 16.40 21.15
N GLN A 45 22.29 15.12 21.53
CA GLN A 45 23.40 14.41 22.15
C GLN A 45 24.53 14.17 21.13
N PRO A 46 25.79 14.49 21.47
CA PRO A 46 26.90 14.43 20.50
C PRO A 46 27.27 13.00 20.07
N ASN A 47 27.07 12.03 20.95
CA ASN A 47 27.53 10.64 20.75
C ASN A 47 26.39 9.70 20.32
N LEU A 48 25.31 10.23 19.76
CA LEU A 48 24.19 9.41 19.27
C LEU A 48 24.63 8.62 18.02
N PRO A 49 24.51 7.27 17.99
CA PRO A 49 24.83 6.47 16.81
C PRO A 49 24.05 6.93 15.58
N HIS A 50 24.66 6.86 14.40
CA HIS A 50 24.06 7.32 13.14
C HIS A 50 22.68 6.70 12.89
N ALA A 51 22.59 5.38 12.92
CA ALA A 51 21.32 4.65 12.70
C ALA A 51 20.20 5.12 13.64
N TYR A 52 20.53 5.39 14.91
CA TYR A 52 19.56 5.88 15.88
C TYR A 52 19.18 7.33 15.64
N ARG A 53 20.10 8.16 15.18
CA ARG A 53 19.86 9.54 14.75
C ARG A 53 18.86 9.57 13.58
N VAL A 54 19.08 8.73 12.57
CA VAL A 54 18.19 8.59 11.43
C VAL A 54 16.80 8.13 11.89
N ARG A 55 16.73 7.08 12.71
CA ARG A 55 15.46 6.56 13.25
C ARG A 55 14.65 7.64 13.97
N LEU A 56 15.29 8.44 14.83
CA LEU A 56 14.63 9.53 15.55
C LEU A 56 14.20 10.67 14.63
N THR A 57 14.99 10.96 13.58
CA THR A 57 14.62 11.97 12.58
C THR A 57 13.40 11.53 11.75
N LEU A 58 13.33 10.25 11.38
CA LEU A 58 12.14 9.65 10.74
C LEU A 58 10.93 9.79 11.65
N GLU A 59 11.09 9.51 12.94
CA GLU A 59 9.98 9.60 13.89
C GLU A 59 9.43 11.02 14.05
N LEU A 60 10.26 12.06 13.98
CA LEU A 60 9.77 13.45 13.97
C LEU A 60 8.80 13.71 12.81
N LYS A 61 9.11 13.17 11.62
CA LYS A 61 8.20 13.26 10.46
C LYS A 61 6.92 12.47 10.70
N ASN A 62 7.04 11.26 11.25
CA ASN A 62 5.88 10.41 11.55
C ASN A 62 4.92 11.07 12.56
N LEU A 63 5.43 11.75 13.59
CA LEU A 63 4.60 12.49 14.53
C LEU A 63 3.80 13.62 13.88
N VAL A 64 4.41 14.34 12.91
CA VAL A 64 3.70 15.37 12.12
C VAL A 64 2.61 14.74 11.27
N HIS A 65 2.90 13.63 10.58
CA HIS A 65 1.92 12.90 9.77
C HIS A 65 0.75 12.37 10.60
N LEU A 66 1.03 11.79 11.77
CA LEU A 66 -0.04 11.33 12.68
C LEU A 66 -0.96 12.49 13.05
N LYS A 67 -0.41 13.63 13.44
CA LYS A 67 -1.20 14.80 13.83
C LYS A 67 -2.03 15.38 12.67
N SER A 68 -1.51 15.32 11.44
CA SER A 68 -2.22 15.82 10.24
C SER A 68 -3.25 14.83 9.69
N ASN A 69 -3.09 13.53 9.92
CA ASN A 69 -3.99 12.50 9.40
C ASN A 69 -5.17 12.23 10.33
N TYR A 70 -5.00 12.38 11.64
CA TYR A 70 -6.06 12.11 12.63
C TYR A 70 -6.66 13.43 13.10
N THR A 71 -7.61 13.94 12.34
CA THR A 71 -8.18 15.30 12.51
C THR A 71 -9.65 15.31 12.91
N ILE A 72 -10.32 14.15 12.94
CA ILE A 72 -11.75 14.04 13.18
C ILE A 72 -11.99 13.58 14.62
N THR A 73 -12.85 14.30 15.35
CA THR A 73 -13.26 13.92 16.70
C THR A 73 -14.33 12.83 16.68
N LYS A 74 -14.50 12.14 17.80
CA LYS A 74 -15.54 11.12 17.98
C LYS A 74 -16.96 11.67 17.75
N ALA A 75 -17.24 12.90 18.15
CA ALA A 75 -18.51 13.56 17.91
C ALA A 75 -18.75 13.78 16.40
N GLU A 76 -17.71 14.22 15.66
CA GLU A 76 -17.79 14.38 14.21
C GLU A 76 -17.94 13.05 13.48
N VAL A 77 -17.33 11.97 13.98
CA VAL A 77 -17.56 10.61 13.45
C VAL A 77 -19.04 10.26 13.53
N LEU A 78 -19.66 10.43 14.71
CA LEU A 78 -21.10 10.18 14.88
C LEU A 78 -21.94 11.03 13.92
N GLU A 79 -21.64 12.33 13.83
CA GLU A 79 -22.36 13.24 12.91
C GLU A 79 -22.27 12.77 11.46
N ARG A 80 -21.10 12.34 11.02
CA ARG A 80 -20.88 11.84 9.67
C ARG A 80 -21.60 10.51 9.42
N ILE A 81 -21.64 9.59 10.41
CA ILE A 81 -22.39 8.33 10.28
C ILE A 81 -23.89 8.64 10.20
N ARG A 82 -24.41 9.57 10.99
CA ARG A 82 -25.83 9.96 11.00
C ARG A 82 -26.33 10.55 9.68
N LYS A 83 -25.44 11.04 8.82
CA LYS A 83 -25.82 11.43 7.46
C LYS A 83 -26.30 10.25 6.61
N ARG A 84 -25.89 9.02 6.95
CA ARG A 84 -26.30 7.78 6.28
C ARG A 84 -27.27 6.94 7.14
N ILE A 85 -27.03 6.85 8.44
CA ILE A 85 -27.85 6.10 9.40
C ILE A 85 -28.32 7.08 10.49
N PRO A 86 -29.48 7.73 10.33
CA PRO A 86 -29.92 8.83 11.22
C PRO A 86 -30.07 8.46 12.70
N ASP A 87 -30.37 7.21 13.00
CA ASP A 87 -30.59 6.67 14.35
C ASP A 87 -29.32 6.13 15.01
N PHE A 88 -28.16 6.24 14.36
CA PHE A 88 -26.89 5.76 14.94
C PHE A 88 -26.55 6.50 16.23
N THR A 89 -26.14 5.77 17.27
CA THR A 89 -25.93 6.33 18.60
C THR A 89 -24.44 6.43 18.97
N MET A 90 -24.11 7.17 20.04
CA MET A 90 -22.73 7.26 20.52
C MET A 90 -22.27 5.92 21.12
N GLU A 91 -23.17 5.17 21.74
CA GLU A 91 -22.91 3.84 22.26
C GLU A 91 -22.54 2.86 21.14
N GLU A 92 -23.14 3.01 19.96
CA GLU A 92 -22.75 2.21 18.77
C GLU A 92 -21.36 2.62 18.24
N VAL A 93 -20.99 3.90 18.30
CA VAL A 93 -19.61 4.34 18.00
C VAL A 93 -18.63 3.69 18.96
N ASP A 94 -18.92 3.71 20.27
CA ASP A 94 -18.11 3.08 21.29
C ASP A 94 -17.97 1.57 21.07
N GLN A 95 -19.05 0.92 20.71
CA GLN A 95 -19.03 -0.51 20.37
C GLN A 95 -18.17 -0.78 19.14
N CYS A 96 -18.26 0.04 18.09
CA CYS A 96 -17.39 -0.07 16.91
C CYS A 96 -15.90 0.11 17.24
N ILE A 97 -15.58 0.97 18.20
CA ILE A 97 -14.20 1.13 18.71
C ILE A 97 -13.76 -0.15 19.42
N LEU A 98 -14.56 -0.68 20.34
CA LEU A 98 -14.27 -1.89 21.11
C LEU A 98 -14.11 -3.12 20.23
N GLU A 99 -14.88 -3.20 19.15
CA GLU A 99 -14.82 -4.29 18.15
C GLU A 99 -13.69 -4.11 17.13
N GLY A 100 -12.90 -3.03 17.22
CA GLY A 100 -11.82 -2.75 16.27
C GLY A 100 -12.30 -2.34 14.87
N LYS A 101 -13.59 -2.00 14.70
CA LYS A 101 -14.17 -1.54 13.43
C LYS A 101 -13.76 -0.11 13.06
N LEU A 102 -13.41 0.70 14.05
CA LEU A 102 -12.91 2.06 13.89
C LEU A 102 -11.44 2.12 14.32
N GLU A 103 -10.59 2.68 13.47
CA GLU A 103 -9.19 2.97 13.82
C GLU A 103 -9.09 4.38 14.38
N TRP A 104 -8.42 4.51 15.50
CA TRP A 104 -8.25 5.76 16.23
C TRP A 104 -6.92 5.81 16.96
N ILE A 105 -6.50 7.00 17.34
CA ILE A 105 -5.37 7.25 18.25
C ILE A 105 -5.73 8.32 19.26
N PHE A 106 -5.00 8.36 20.38
CA PHE A 106 -5.07 9.52 21.25
C PHE A 106 -4.24 10.68 20.69
N ILE A 107 -4.82 11.89 20.68
CA ILE A 107 -4.10 13.15 20.51
C ILE A 107 -4.61 14.11 21.58
N ASP A 108 -3.72 14.60 22.44
CA ASP A 108 -4.00 15.54 23.53
C ASP A 108 -5.17 15.08 24.42
N GLY A 109 -5.25 13.78 24.69
CA GLY A 109 -6.27 13.17 25.56
C GLY A 109 -7.63 12.92 24.90
N GLN A 110 -7.75 13.16 23.59
CA GLN A 110 -8.96 12.90 22.82
C GLN A 110 -8.77 11.73 21.85
N GLU A 111 -9.82 10.96 21.64
CA GLU A 111 -9.89 9.96 20.57
C GLU A 111 -10.04 10.67 19.23
N MET A 112 -9.05 10.53 18.38
CA MET A 112 -9.01 11.18 17.07
C MET A 112 -9.02 10.15 15.96
N PHE A 113 -9.68 10.48 14.87
CA PHE A 113 -9.94 9.60 13.73
C PHE A 113 -9.49 10.23 12.42
N THR A 114 -9.31 9.40 11.40
CA THR A 114 -8.99 9.88 10.05
C THR A 114 -10.24 10.37 9.31
N PRO A 115 -10.12 11.27 8.32
CA PRO A 115 -11.24 11.71 7.50
C PRO A 115 -12.02 10.56 6.83
N ASP A 116 -11.34 9.46 6.50
CA ASP A 116 -11.91 8.29 5.82
C ASP A 116 -12.55 7.26 6.77
N THR A 117 -12.55 7.52 8.07
CA THR A 117 -13.04 6.60 9.11
C THR A 117 -14.44 6.06 8.81
N VAL A 118 -15.36 6.91 8.36
CA VAL A 118 -16.74 6.50 8.08
C VAL A 118 -16.82 5.64 6.81
N SER A 119 -16.11 6.00 5.76
CA SER A 119 -16.02 5.18 4.54
C SER A 119 -15.43 3.79 4.85
N ASN A 120 -14.36 3.75 5.66
CA ASN A 120 -13.76 2.51 6.12
C ASN A 120 -14.73 1.65 6.93
N LEU A 121 -15.52 2.27 7.83
CA LEU A 121 -16.53 1.57 8.61
C LEU A 121 -17.52 0.84 7.70
N PHE A 122 -18.06 1.52 6.70
CA PHE A 122 -19.01 0.93 5.76
C PHE A 122 -18.36 -0.12 4.85
N ASN A 123 -17.14 0.12 4.35
CA ASN A 123 -16.43 -0.84 3.51
C ASN A 123 -16.12 -2.16 4.24
N GLN A 124 -15.81 -2.08 5.53
CA GLN A 124 -15.47 -3.24 6.35
C GLN A 124 -16.70 -3.96 6.93
N ASN A 125 -17.82 -3.27 7.06
CA ASN A 125 -19.03 -3.76 7.70
C ASN A 125 -20.23 -3.67 6.74
N PRO A 126 -20.34 -4.62 5.80
CA PRO A 126 -21.40 -4.63 4.80
C PRO A 126 -22.84 -4.66 5.39
N ASP A 127 -22.97 -5.16 6.61
CA ASP A 127 -24.20 -5.21 7.39
C ASP A 127 -24.77 -3.83 7.78
N LEU A 128 -23.97 -2.78 7.69
CA LEU A 128 -24.44 -1.41 7.93
C LEU A 128 -25.19 -0.80 6.73
N TRP A 129 -24.96 -1.30 5.51
CA TRP A 129 -25.60 -0.73 4.32
C TRP A 129 -27.13 -0.83 4.32
N PRO A 130 -27.76 -1.95 4.72
CA PRO A 130 -29.23 -2.03 4.81
C PRO A 130 -29.84 -1.05 5.83
N ARG A 131 -29.06 -0.53 6.78
CA ARG A 131 -29.50 0.44 7.78
C ARG A 131 -29.47 1.89 7.27
N THR A 132 -28.86 2.14 6.12
CA THR A 132 -28.80 3.50 5.57
C THR A 132 -30.19 3.95 5.12
N ALA A 133 -30.43 5.26 5.13
CA ALA A 133 -31.72 5.81 4.69
C ALA A 133 -32.07 5.46 3.22
N GLU A 134 -31.06 5.24 2.40
CA GLU A 134 -31.20 4.87 0.98
C GLU A 134 -31.24 3.36 0.74
N GLY A 135 -30.99 2.57 1.82
CA GLY A 135 -30.80 1.12 1.69
C GLY A 135 -29.43 0.75 1.12
N ASP A 136 -29.25 -0.51 0.73
CA ASP A 136 -28.02 -0.97 0.10
C ASP A 136 -27.97 -0.55 -1.37
N THR A 137 -27.19 0.48 -1.64
CA THR A 137 -27.03 1.06 -3.01
C THR A 137 -25.78 0.55 -3.73
N ARG A 138 -25.06 -0.44 -3.18
CA ARG A 138 -23.88 -1.00 -3.84
C ARG A 138 -24.29 -1.68 -5.14
N SER A 139 -23.57 -1.38 -6.21
CA SER A 139 -23.73 -2.05 -7.50
C SER A 139 -22.46 -2.79 -7.87
N TYR A 140 -22.61 -4.03 -8.29
CA TYR A 140 -21.53 -4.87 -8.80
C TYR A 140 -21.72 -5.19 -10.29
N GLU A 141 -22.65 -4.52 -10.97
CA GLU A 141 -23.02 -4.80 -12.37
C GLU A 141 -21.81 -4.76 -13.32
N ALA A 142 -20.93 -3.78 -13.16
CA ALA A 142 -19.73 -3.68 -13.99
C ALA A 142 -18.78 -4.87 -13.76
N LEU A 143 -18.57 -5.27 -12.49
CA LEU A 143 -17.77 -6.45 -12.15
C LEU A 143 -18.42 -7.74 -12.65
N GLU A 144 -19.72 -7.90 -12.44
CA GLU A 144 -20.50 -9.06 -12.86
C GLU A 144 -20.47 -9.21 -14.39
N SER A 145 -20.59 -8.11 -15.13
CA SER A 145 -20.51 -8.12 -16.60
C SER A 145 -19.13 -8.56 -17.10
N VAL A 146 -18.06 -8.07 -16.47
CA VAL A 146 -16.70 -8.50 -16.80
C VAL A 146 -16.49 -9.97 -16.44
N MET A 147 -16.91 -10.40 -15.27
CA MET A 147 -16.80 -11.80 -14.82
C MET A 147 -17.57 -12.76 -15.70
N ALA A 148 -18.70 -12.36 -16.24
CA ALA A 148 -19.50 -13.16 -17.17
C ALA A 148 -18.87 -13.21 -18.58
N ALA A 149 -18.32 -12.10 -19.05
CA ALA A 149 -17.78 -11.99 -20.39
C ALA A 149 -16.45 -12.74 -20.57
N LEU A 150 -15.52 -12.61 -19.61
CA LEU A 150 -14.18 -13.20 -19.71
C LEU A 150 -14.17 -14.72 -19.90
N PRO A 151 -14.89 -15.53 -19.10
CA PRO A 151 -14.89 -16.99 -19.28
C PRO A 151 -15.62 -17.44 -20.56
N ALA A 152 -16.64 -16.68 -21.00
CA ALA A 152 -17.48 -17.07 -22.12
C ALA A 152 -16.84 -16.82 -23.47
N SER A 153 -16.01 -15.78 -23.61
CA SER A 153 -15.43 -15.40 -24.90
C SER A 153 -14.28 -16.32 -25.34
N GLY A 154 -13.51 -16.84 -24.39
CA GLY A 154 -12.23 -17.52 -24.70
C GLY A 154 -11.20 -16.62 -25.38
N GLU A 155 -11.54 -15.35 -25.60
CA GLU A 155 -10.71 -14.33 -26.24
C GLU A 155 -10.23 -13.29 -25.22
N ASP A 156 -9.20 -12.54 -25.59
CA ASP A 156 -8.70 -11.43 -24.80
C ASP A 156 -9.74 -10.30 -24.80
N MET A 157 -10.07 -9.78 -23.62
CA MET A 157 -10.93 -8.60 -23.49
C MET A 157 -10.10 -7.33 -23.64
N LYS A 158 -10.56 -6.39 -24.47
CA LYS A 158 -9.89 -5.12 -24.72
C LYS A 158 -10.72 -3.95 -24.19
N ALA A 159 -10.06 -3.06 -23.47
CA ALA A 159 -10.61 -1.77 -23.08
C ALA A 159 -9.67 -0.66 -23.55
N HIS A 160 -10.22 0.30 -24.31
CA HIS A 160 -9.47 1.49 -24.68
C HIS A 160 -9.51 2.50 -23.54
N ILE A 161 -8.35 2.95 -23.09
CA ILE A 161 -8.20 3.87 -21.95
C ILE A 161 -7.49 5.12 -22.42
N HIS A 162 -8.11 6.28 -22.13
CA HIS A 162 -7.56 7.60 -22.36
C HIS A 162 -7.41 8.32 -21.03
N ILE A 163 -6.21 8.80 -20.73
CA ILE A 163 -5.88 9.45 -19.45
C ILE A 163 -5.23 10.81 -19.72
N ARG A 164 -5.69 11.80 -18.97
CA ARG A 164 -5.02 13.10 -18.84
C ARG A 164 -4.71 13.35 -17.36
N HIS A 165 -3.45 13.63 -17.07
CA HIS A 165 -2.97 14.03 -15.75
C HIS A 165 -2.49 15.48 -15.82
N ASP A 166 -3.08 16.34 -15.00
CA ASP A 166 -2.62 17.71 -14.78
C ASP A 166 -2.21 17.86 -13.31
N MET A 167 -0.97 18.23 -13.05
CA MET A 167 -0.44 18.50 -11.72
C MET A 167 -0.11 19.98 -11.57
N LEU A 168 -0.74 20.62 -10.58
CA LEU A 168 -0.54 22.02 -10.24
C LEU A 168 0.14 22.12 -8.88
N LEU A 169 1.07 23.06 -8.74
CA LEU A 169 1.66 23.35 -7.45
C LEU A 169 0.72 24.28 -6.67
N ALA A 170 0.29 23.85 -5.48
CA ALA A 170 -0.54 24.68 -4.63
C ALA A 170 0.23 25.93 -4.17
N LYS A 171 -0.45 27.09 -4.14
CA LYS A 171 0.17 28.39 -3.87
C LYS A 171 0.94 28.44 -2.53
N ASP A 172 0.47 27.70 -1.54
CA ASP A 172 1.10 27.63 -0.20
C ASP A 172 2.48 26.92 -0.21
N PHE A 173 2.78 26.16 -1.27
CA PHE A 173 4.07 25.48 -1.46
C PHE A 173 4.98 26.17 -2.47
N LEU A 174 4.56 27.33 -2.99
CA LEU A 174 5.38 28.12 -3.92
C LEU A 174 6.53 28.79 -3.19
N GLU A 175 7.75 28.39 -3.50
CA GLU A 175 8.97 29.05 -3.05
C GLU A 175 9.65 29.69 -4.27
N PRO A 176 9.53 31.02 -4.45
CA PRO A 176 10.17 31.70 -5.57
C PRO A 176 11.67 31.47 -5.67
N GLY A 177 12.15 31.17 -6.87
CA GLY A 177 13.56 30.91 -7.13
C GLY A 177 14.01 29.48 -6.89
N LYS A 178 13.11 28.57 -6.44
CA LYS A 178 13.38 27.13 -6.36
C LYS A 178 12.97 26.41 -7.64
N THR A 179 13.59 25.26 -7.87
CA THR A 179 13.21 24.32 -8.92
C THR A 179 12.18 23.33 -8.38
N VAL A 180 11.12 23.10 -9.14
CA VAL A 180 10.13 22.06 -8.88
C VAL A 180 10.51 20.81 -9.65
N HIS A 181 10.57 19.69 -8.94
CA HIS A 181 10.77 18.36 -9.50
C HIS A 181 9.44 17.61 -9.48
N ALA A 182 8.94 17.23 -10.64
CA ALA A 182 7.67 16.54 -10.77
C ALA A 182 7.82 15.19 -11.51
N TYR A 183 7.04 14.21 -11.07
CA TYR A 183 6.98 12.87 -11.68
C TYR A 183 5.52 12.56 -11.99
N LEU A 184 5.17 12.45 -13.26
CA LEU A 184 3.84 12.05 -13.70
C LEU A 184 3.90 10.61 -14.24
N PRO A 185 3.06 9.69 -13.76
CA PRO A 185 3.02 8.34 -14.26
C PRO A 185 2.74 8.30 -15.77
N VAL A 186 3.58 7.60 -16.50
CA VAL A 186 3.38 7.30 -17.93
C VAL A 186 3.72 5.83 -18.11
N PRO A 187 2.78 5.00 -18.55
CA PRO A 187 3.02 3.57 -18.67
C PRO A 187 4.03 3.25 -19.77
N LEU A 188 4.53 2.02 -19.76
CA LEU A 188 5.28 1.42 -20.85
C LEU A 188 4.41 0.39 -21.57
N GLU A 189 4.66 0.18 -22.85
CA GLU A 189 3.96 -0.83 -23.65
C GLU A 189 4.45 -2.24 -23.30
N ARG A 190 3.96 -2.76 -22.18
CA ARG A 190 4.30 -4.10 -21.65
C ARG A 190 3.08 -4.77 -21.01
N GLN A 191 3.13 -6.09 -20.85
CA GLN A 191 2.03 -6.88 -20.25
C GLN A 191 0.69 -6.62 -20.95
N GLN A 192 -0.27 -6.05 -20.24
CA GLN A 192 -1.62 -5.75 -20.71
C GLN A 192 -1.71 -4.47 -21.54
N ILE A 193 -0.71 -3.60 -21.48
CA ILE A 193 -0.71 -2.30 -22.17
C ILE A 193 -0.20 -2.50 -23.59
N LYS A 194 -1.05 -2.15 -24.55
CA LYS A 194 -0.79 -2.23 -25.99
C LYS A 194 -1.20 -0.92 -26.66
N ASN A 195 -0.56 -0.63 -27.81
CA ASN A 195 -0.89 0.54 -28.64
C ASN A 195 -0.81 1.86 -27.86
N LEU A 196 0.19 1.99 -26.97
CA LEU A 196 0.40 3.22 -26.19
C LEU A 196 0.75 4.39 -27.10
N LYS A 197 0.03 5.49 -26.94
CA LYS A 197 0.27 6.73 -27.66
C LYS A 197 0.24 7.91 -26.71
N ILE A 198 1.28 8.73 -26.74
CA ILE A 198 1.33 10.01 -25.99
C ILE A 198 0.72 11.10 -26.89
N ASN A 199 -0.40 11.68 -26.46
CA ASN A 199 -1.12 12.70 -27.20
C ASN A 199 -0.63 14.11 -26.86
N HIS A 200 -0.28 14.35 -25.59
CA HIS A 200 0.21 15.63 -25.11
C HIS A 200 1.17 15.45 -23.93
N ILE A 201 2.19 16.31 -23.86
CA ILE A 201 3.06 16.42 -22.70
C ILE A 201 3.60 17.85 -22.61
N SER A 202 3.49 18.46 -21.43
CA SER A 202 3.91 19.83 -21.17
C SER A 202 4.23 20.05 -19.67
N PRO A 203 5.30 20.78 -19.33
CA PRO A 203 6.39 21.21 -20.19
C PRO A 203 7.17 20.03 -20.77
N GLN A 204 8.24 20.28 -21.53
CA GLN A 204 9.09 19.21 -22.05
C GLN A 204 9.77 18.46 -20.90
N PRO A 205 9.57 17.14 -20.74
CA PRO A 205 10.18 16.40 -19.67
C PRO A 205 11.71 16.28 -19.84
N LYS A 206 12.42 16.25 -18.73
CA LYS A 206 13.87 15.96 -18.70
C LYS A 206 14.17 14.50 -19.00
N ARG A 207 13.24 13.60 -18.62
CA ARG A 207 13.35 12.17 -18.85
C ARG A 207 11.96 11.55 -19.08
N MET A 208 11.85 10.76 -20.11
CA MET A 208 10.70 9.86 -20.35
C MET A 208 10.99 8.48 -19.74
N PRO A 209 9.96 7.70 -19.40
CA PRO A 209 10.16 6.33 -18.92
C PRO A 209 10.88 5.47 -19.95
N GLN A 210 11.70 4.54 -19.46
CA GLN A 210 12.52 3.62 -20.26
C GLN A 210 12.22 2.18 -19.90
N GLU A 211 12.55 1.27 -20.83
CA GLU A 211 12.52 -0.16 -20.56
C GLU A 211 13.35 -0.48 -19.31
N GLY A 212 12.79 -1.29 -18.40
CA GLY A 212 13.42 -1.59 -17.11
C GLY A 212 13.02 -0.67 -15.94
N ASP A 213 12.39 0.49 -16.19
CA ASP A 213 11.89 1.31 -15.11
C ASP A 213 10.82 0.57 -14.29
N VAL A 214 11.04 0.44 -12.99
CA VAL A 214 10.10 -0.22 -12.06
C VAL A 214 8.82 0.60 -11.90
N GLN A 215 8.98 1.93 -11.78
CA GLN A 215 7.89 2.89 -11.74
C GLN A 215 8.04 3.88 -12.89
N PRO A 216 7.51 3.56 -14.08
CA PRO A 216 7.67 4.41 -15.24
C PRO A 216 6.94 5.74 -15.07
N ALA A 217 7.69 6.84 -15.17
CA ALA A 217 7.17 8.20 -15.05
C ALA A 217 7.95 9.18 -15.94
N ALA A 218 7.26 10.18 -16.45
CA ALA A 218 7.89 11.35 -17.02
C ALA A 218 8.42 12.25 -15.89
N TYR A 219 9.68 12.65 -15.99
CA TYR A 219 10.35 13.51 -15.01
C TYR A 219 10.53 14.92 -15.56
N PHE A 220 10.16 15.90 -14.77
CA PHE A 220 10.21 17.33 -15.09
C PHE A 220 11.02 18.10 -14.06
N GLU A 221 11.68 19.15 -14.54
CA GLU A 221 12.37 20.15 -13.73
C GLU A 221 12.03 21.54 -14.27
N GLU A 222 11.32 22.35 -13.49
CA GLU A 222 10.93 23.70 -13.90
C GLU A 222 11.07 24.69 -12.74
N PRO A 223 11.34 25.98 -13.04
CA PRO A 223 11.30 27.03 -12.02
C PRO A 223 9.90 27.14 -11.40
N ALA A 224 9.83 27.30 -10.07
CA ALA A 224 8.56 27.44 -9.38
C ALA A 224 7.81 28.70 -9.83
N SER A 225 6.60 28.54 -10.35
CA SER A 225 5.70 29.63 -10.71
C SER A 225 4.24 29.27 -10.40
N ALA A 226 3.40 30.27 -10.19
CA ALA A 226 1.99 30.09 -9.84
C ALA A 226 1.16 29.45 -10.96
N ASP A 227 1.61 29.60 -12.20
CA ASP A 227 0.89 29.12 -13.40
C ASP A 227 1.51 27.83 -13.95
N LEU A 228 2.45 27.22 -13.19
CA LEU A 228 3.13 26.00 -13.61
C LEU A 228 2.15 24.83 -13.52
N VAL A 229 1.92 24.21 -14.67
CA VAL A 229 1.13 22.98 -14.80
C VAL A 229 1.97 21.95 -15.51
N PHE A 230 2.12 20.77 -14.88
CA PHE A 230 2.67 19.59 -15.54
C PHE A 230 1.51 18.78 -16.07
N SER A 231 1.49 18.52 -17.37
CA SER A 231 0.40 17.79 -18.03
C SER A 231 0.95 16.65 -18.87
N VAL A 232 0.31 15.51 -18.76
CA VAL A 232 0.55 14.35 -19.63
C VAL A 232 -0.79 13.78 -20.06
N GLU A 233 -0.95 13.55 -21.36
CA GLU A 233 -2.14 12.94 -21.94
C GLU A 233 -1.72 11.78 -22.84
N TYR A 234 -2.29 10.61 -22.59
CA TYR A 234 -1.98 9.38 -23.34
C TYR A 234 -3.18 8.47 -23.43
N GLU A 235 -3.13 7.58 -24.41
CA GLU A 235 -4.13 6.54 -24.65
C GLU A 235 -3.48 5.21 -24.88
N PHE A 236 -4.13 4.12 -24.51
CA PHE A 236 -3.68 2.75 -24.74
C PHE A 236 -4.82 1.76 -24.70
N ASP A 237 -4.59 0.57 -25.25
CA ASP A 237 -5.47 -0.56 -25.10
C ASP A 237 -5.01 -1.42 -23.92
N ASN A 238 -5.90 -1.64 -22.96
CA ASN A 238 -5.71 -2.60 -21.90
C ASN A 238 -6.27 -3.96 -22.37
N VAL A 239 -5.39 -4.92 -22.55
CA VAL A 239 -5.72 -6.27 -23.05
C VAL A 239 -5.69 -7.25 -21.91
N THR A 240 -6.86 -7.66 -21.43
CA THR A 240 -7.01 -8.60 -20.32
C THR A 240 -7.25 -10.01 -20.82
N ARG A 241 -6.40 -10.94 -20.41
CA ARG A 241 -6.57 -12.38 -20.66
C ARG A 241 -7.07 -13.08 -19.41
N TYR A 242 -8.16 -13.81 -19.54
CA TYR A 242 -8.61 -14.72 -18.50
C TYR A 242 -7.84 -16.04 -18.58
N VAL A 243 -7.32 -16.49 -17.44
CA VAL A 243 -6.67 -17.79 -17.30
C VAL A 243 -7.39 -18.58 -16.21
N ASP A 244 -8.10 -19.63 -16.60
CA ASP A 244 -8.75 -20.52 -15.61
C ASP A 244 -7.72 -21.49 -15.02
N LEU A 245 -7.21 -21.16 -13.85
CA LEU A 245 -6.21 -21.96 -13.14
C LEU A 245 -6.71 -23.38 -12.78
N ARG A 246 -8.03 -23.61 -12.78
CA ARG A 246 -8.61 -24.96 -12.53
C ARG A 246 -8.38 -25.91 -13.67
N GLN A 247 -8.14 -25.39 -14.88
CA GLN A 247 -7.88 -26.16 -16.10
C GLN A 247 -6.38 -26.37 -16.36
N ILE A 248 -5.52 -25.80 -15.53
CA ILE A 248 -4.06 -25.91 -15.69
C ILE A 248 -3.55 -27.01 -14.76
N ASP A 249 -2.73 -27.91 -15.30
CA ASP A 249 -1.95 -28.84 -14.51
C ASP A 249 -0.82 -28.08 -13.80
N LEU A 250 -1.10 -27.63 -12.58
CA LEU A 250 -0.17 -26.84 -11.78
C LEU A 250 1.09 -27.63 -11.41
N ASP A 251 1.01 -28.95 -11.31
CA ASP A 251 2.17 -29.79 -11.00
C ASP A 251 3.10 -29.90 -12.21
N ALA A 252 2.55 -30.06 -13.42
CA ALA A 252 3.33 -30.00 -14.65
C ALA A 252 4.00 -28.63 -14.88
N VAL A 253 3.28 -27.53 -14.60
CA VAL A 253 3.84 -26.17 -14.72
C VAL A 253 4.95 -25.93 -13.70
N ALA A 254 4.78 -26.38 -12.45
CA ALA A 254 5.79 -26.26 -11.43
C ALA A 254 7.05 -27.09 -11.76
N ALA A 255 6.87 -28.29 -12.31
CA ALA A 255 7.98 -29.13 -12.76
C ALA A 255 8.76 -28.51 -13.93
N ALA A 256 8.06 -27.89 -14.89
CA ALA A 256 8.69 -27.21 -16.02
C ALA A 256 9.49 -25.94 -15.62
N ALA A 257 9.15 -25.34 -14.47
CA ALA A 257 9.83 -24.16 -13.92
C ALA A 257 10.96 -24.50 -12.94
N ALA A 258 11.39 -25.77 -12.87
CA ALA A 258 12.37 -26.24 -11.87
C ALA A 258 13.82 -25.73 -12.10
N ASP A 259 14.12 -25.13 -13.25
CA ASP A 259 15.48 -24.70 -13.63
C ASP A 259 15.99 -23.44 -12.89
N GLY A 260 15.20 -22.89 -12.00
CA GLY A 260 15.63 -21.79 -11.13
C GLY A 260 15.15 -20.41 -11.56
N TYR A 261 15.38 -19.45 -10.65
CA TYR A 261 15.03 -18.06 -10.91
C TYR A 261 16.13 -17.33 -11.64
N PRO A 262 15.78 -16.43 -12.59
CA PRO A 262 16.73 -15.46 -13.11
C PRO A 262 17.39 -14.66 -11.98
N ALA A 263 18.67 -14.36 -12.12
CA ALA A 263 19.44 -13.66 -11.08
C ALA A 263 18.83 -12.29 -10.71
N GLU A 264 18.14 -11.65 -11.66
CA GLU A 264 17.49 -10.36 -11.48
C GLU A 264 16.35 -10.40 -10.46
N VAL A 265 15.85 -11.58 -10.14
CA VAL A 265 14.70 -11.75 -9.26
C VAL A 265 15.11 -12.08 -7.82
N MET A 266 16.30 -12.61 -7.64
CA MET A 266 16.81 -13.00 -6.32
C MET A 266 16.72 -11.89 -5.26
N PRO A 267 17.05 -10.62 -5.57
CA PRO A 267 16.93 -9.53 -4.59
C PRO A 267 15.50 -9.29 -4.08
N PHE A 268 14.46 -9.72 -4.81
CA PHE A 268 13.07 -9.58 -4.40
C PHE A 268 12.60 -10.70 -3.47
N LEU A 269 13.45 -11.72 -3.24
CA LEU A 269 13.17 -12.84 -2.35
C LEU A 269 13.78 -12.67 -0.96
N GLU A 270 14.46 -11.57 -0.70
CA GLU A 270 15.15 -11.27 0.55
C GLU A 270 14.35 -10.32 1.43
N GLU A 271 14.64 -10.35 2.72
CA GLU A 271 14.13 -9.32 3.64
C GLU A 271 14.68 -7.95 3.24
N ARG A 272 13.81 -6.96 3.22
CA ARG A 272 14.18 -5.57 2.94
C ARG A 272 13.45 -4.63 3.89
N GLY A 273 14.18 -4.18 4.90
CA GLY A 273 13.64 -3.19 5.85
C GLY A 273 13.20 -1.89 5.17
N PRO A 274 12.23 -1.20 5.73
CA PRO A 274 11.54 -1.54 6.98
C PRO A 274 10.33 -2.48 6.80
N HIS A 275 9.85 -2.70 5.58
CA HIS A 275 8.50 -3.22 5.36
C HIS A 275 8.44 -4.66 4.86
N ILE A 276 9.55 -5.21 4.36
CA ILE A 276 9.63 -6.62 3.94
C ILE A 276 10.46 -7.38 4.99
N LEU A 277 9.81 -7.78 6.07
CA LEU A 277 10.43 -8.47 7.20
C LEU A 277 9.70 -9.78 7.48
N PHE A 278 10.45 -10.86 7.69
CA PHE A 278 9.91 -12.18 8.02
C PHE A 278 9.80 -12.35 9.53
N THR A 279 8.87 -11.62 10.12
CA THR A 279 8.66 -11.66 11.57
C THR A 279 8.21 -13.05 12.04
N PRO A 280 8.37 -13.39 13.34
CA PRO A 280 7.88 -14.67 13.89
C PRO A 280 6.38 -14.88 13.63
N TYR A 281 5.58 -13.84 13.71
CA TYR A 281 4.15 -13.89 13.40
C TYR A 281 3.90 -14.32 11.95
N LEU A 282 4.55 -13.64 10.98
CA LEU A 282 4.38 -13.97 9.57
C LEU A 282 4.91 -15.35 9.20
N ARG A 283 5.99 -15.79 9.83
CA ARG A 283 6.51 -17.15 9.65
C ARG A 283 5.52 -18.21 10.16
N SER A 284 4.90 -17.97 11.30
CA SER A 284 3.87 -18.87 11.84
C SER A 284 2.63 -18.93 10.95
N LEU A 285 2.13 -17.76 10.53
CA LEU A 285 0.99 -17.67 9.61
C LEU A 285 1.27 -18.37 8.28
N ALA A 286 2.46 -18.16 7.72
CA ALA A 286 2.84 -18.80 6.48
C ALA A 286 2.93 -20.33 6.63
N ALA A 287 3.51 -20.82 7.71
CA ALA A 287 3.56 -22.26 7.99
C ALA A 287 2.17 -22.88 8.11
N GLU A 288 1.23 -22.18 8.75
CA GLU A 288 -0.16 -22.59 8.86
C GLU A 288 -0.85 -22.68 7.49
N LEU A 289 -0.66 -21.66 6.64
CA LEU A 289 -1.28 -21.61 5.32
C LEU A 289 -0.69 -22.59 4.31
N ILE A 290 0.59 -22.92 4.44
CA ILE A 290 1.29 -23.85 3.57
C ILE A 290 0.96 -25.31 3.94
N GLY A 291 0.92 -25.62 5.23
CA GLY A 291 0.80 -26.99 5.70
C GLY A 291 1.86 -27.89 5.07
N ASP A 292 1.43 -29.03 4.51
CA ASP A 292 2.30 -30.01 3.84
C ASP A 292 2.43 -29.77 2.31
N GLU A 293 1.85 -28.69 1.76
CA GLU A 293 1.89 -28.41 0.33
C GLU A 293 3.32 -28.09 -0.14
N THR A 294 3.69 -28.65 -1.30
CA THR A 294 5.02 -28.51 -1.88
C THR A 294 5.02 -27.74 -3.21
N ASN A 295 3.89 -27.73 -3.89
CA ASN A 295 3.77 -27.05 -5.16
C ASN A 295 3.69 -25.53 -4.94
N PRO A 296 4.64 -24.75 -5.48
CA PRO A 296 4.70 -23.29 -5.23
C PRO A 296 3.46 -22.54 -5.75
N LEU A 297 2.82 -23.01 -6.81
CA LEU A 297 1.62 -22.39 -7.36
C LEU A 297 0.40 -22.61 -6.44
N LYS A 298 0.28 -23.81 -5.87
CA LYS A 298 -0.77 -24.11 -4.90
C LYS A 298 -0.55 -23.34 -3.60
N ILE A 299 0.70 -23.24 -3.14
CA ILE A 299 1.07 -22.39 -1.99
C ILE A 299 0.68 -20.94 -2.25
N ALA A 300 1.01 -20.41 -3.41
CA ALA A 300 0.64 -19.07 -3.81
C ALA A 300 -0.87 -18.86 -3.83
N ARG A 301 -1.61 -19.84 -4.31
CA ARG A 301 -3.06 -19.82 -4.29
C ARG A 301 -3.60 -19.74 -2.87
N SER A 302 -3.05 -20.50 -1.93
CA SER A 302 -3.44 -20.44 -0.52
C SER A 302 -3.26 -19.05 0.09
N PHE A 303 -2.14 -18.38 -0.23
CA PHE A 303 -1.93 -17.00 0.22
C PHE A 303 -2.88 -16.01 -0.44
N TYR A 304 -3.09 -16.14 -1.75
CA TYR A 304 -4.06 -15.30 -2.46
C TYR A 304 -5.46 -15.44 -1.86
N ASP A 305 -5.92 -16.65 -1.65
CA ASP A 305 -7.22 -16.93 -1.05
C ASP A 305 -7.31 -16.39 0.38
N TYR A 306 -6.26 -16.54 1.19
CA TYR A 306 -6.22 -15.95 2.53
C TYR A 306 -6.39 -14.43 2.47
N ILE A 307 -5.64 -13.75 1.61
CA ILE A 307 -5.68 -12.29 1.49
C ILE A 307 -7.05 -11.84 0.99
N THR A 308 -7.54 -12.41 -0.09
CA THR A 308 -8.81 -12.00 -0.71
C THR A 308 -10.03 -12.29 0.14
N CYS A 309 -10.01 -13.37 0.92
CA CYS A 309 -11.14 -13.75 1.78
C CYS A 309 -11.11 -13.10 3.16
N ASN A 310 -9.93 -12.73 3.67
CA ASN A 310 -9.78 -12.25 5.05
C ASN A 310 -9.46 -10.78 5.19
N LEU A 311 -8.91 -10.13 4.15
CA LEU A 311 -8.56 -8.72 4.20
C LEU A 311 -9.58 -7.88 3.44
N ARG A 312 -9.90 -6.70 3.97
CA ARG A 312 -10.83 -5.77 3.33
C ARG A 312 -10.10 -4.49 2.96
N TYR A 313 -10.37 -4.01 1.75
CA TYR A 313 -9.84 -2.74 1.31
C TYR A 313 -10.37 -1.60 2.18
N SER A 314 -9.47 -0.81 2.70
CA SER A 314 -9.80 0.39 3.46
C SER A 314 -8.58 1.30 3.57
N TYR A 315 -8.78 2.52 4.03
CA TYR A 315 -7.67 3.36 4.45
C TYR A 315 -6.82 2.63 5.50
N VAL A 316 -5.53 2.68 5.30
CA VAL A 316 -4.51 2.23 6.26
C VAL A 316 -3.60 3.42 6.50
N ARG A 317 -3.19 3.64 7.76
CA ARG A 317 -2.26 4.74 8.05
C ARG A 317 -1.01 4.63 7.18
N ASP A 318 -0.34 5.75 6.97
CA ASP A 318 0.89 5.82 6.21
C ASP A 318 1.87 4.73 6.68
N TYR A 319 2.39 3.95 5.73
CA TYR A 319 3.30 2.85 6.07
C TYR A 319 4.60 3.33 6.71
N ALA A 320 5.00 4.59 6.54
CA ALA A 320 6.06 5.19 7.34
C ALA A 320 5.73 5.27 8.84
N ALA A 321 4.44 5.19 9.22
CA ALA A 321 3.99 5.14 10.61
C ALA A 321 3.71 3.71 11.12
N LEU A 322 3.94 2.67 10.30
CA LEU A 322 3.78 1.27 10.66
C LEU A 322 5.15 0.61 10.86
N ASP A 323 5.29 -0.16 11.94
CA ASP A 323 6.52 -0.92 12.19
C ASP A 323 6.63 -2.12 11.23
N SER A 324 5.51 -2.78 10.92
CA SER A 324 5.40 -3.87 9.95
C SER A 324 4.06 -3.79 9.23
N ILE A 325 4.08 -3.56 7.93
CA ILE A 325 2.86 -3.50 7.11
C ILE A 325 2.13 -4.84 7.11
N ALA A 326 2.85 -5.92 6.87
CA ALA A 326 2.24 -7.23 6.72
C ALA A 326 1.62 -7.76 8.03
N GLU A 327 2.26 -7.53 9.19
CA GLU A 327 1.66 -7.83 10.48
C GLU A 327 0.43 -6.98 10.77
N TYR A 328 0.54 -5.67 10.54
CA TYR A 328 -0.59 -4.76 10.72
C TYR A 328 -1.82 -5.22 9.92
N MET A 329 -1.62 -5.58 8.66
CA MET A 329 -2.69 -6.06 7.79
C MET A 329 -3.28 -7.38 8.26
N ALA A 330 -2.43 -8.35 8.59
CA ALA A 330 -2.88 -9.67 9.03
C ALA A 330 -3.66 -9.60 10.34
N ILE A 331 -3.25 -8.72 11.27
CA ILE A 331 -3.91 -8.53 12.57
C ILE A 331 -5.19 -7.70 12.42
N ASN A 332 -5.13 -6.57 11.71
CA ASN A 332 -6.25 -5.63 11.63
C ASN A 332 -7.22 -5.93 10.49
N LYS A 333 -6.91 -6.90 9.62
CA LYS A 333 -7.73 -7.30 8.47
C LYS A 333 -8.02 -6.15 7.49
N ARG A 334 -7.12 -5.17 7.40
CA ARG A 334 -7.23 -3.96 6.58
C ARG A 334 -6.08 -3.84 5.61
N VAL A 335 -6.38 -3.37 4.39
CA VAL A 335 -5.40 -3.31 3.30
C VAL A 335 -5.70 -2.15 2.36
N THR A 336 -4.64 -1.47 1.90
CA THR A 336 -4.67 -0.59 0.72
C THR A 336 -4.06 -1.32 -0.48
N ALA A 337 -4.16 -0.75 -1.68
CA ALA A 337 -3.55 -1.32 -2.89
C ALA A 337 -2.04 -1.61 -2.72
N VAL A 338 -1.29 -0.67 -2.15
CA VAL A 338 0.17 -0.80 -1.93
C VAL A 338 0.48 -1.88 -0.89
N SER A 339 -0.24 -1.90 0.22
CA SER A 339 -0.03 -2.87 1.28
C SER A 339 -0.46 -4.28 0.88
N TRP A 340 -1.46 -4.41 0.00
CA TRP A 340 -1.85 -5.67 -0.62
C TRP A 340 -0.69 -6.32 -1.39
N GLN A 341 -0.02 -5.56 -2.25
CA GLN A 341 1.15 -6.04 -3.00
C GLN A 341 2.27 -6.48 -2.06
N SER A 342 2.54 -5.70 -1.00
CA SER A 342 3.55 -6.05 -0.01
C SER A 342 3.21 -7.37 0.69
N CYS A 343 1.95 -7.62 1.05
CA CYS A 343 1.52 -8.87 1.68
C CYS A 343 1.67 -10.07 0.75
N LEU A 344 1.31 -9.94 -0.52
CA LEU A 344 1.50 -10.99 -1.53
C LEU A 344 2.98 -11.30 -1.73
N LEU A 345 3.85 -10.30 -1.80
CA LEU A 345 5.29 -10.49 -1.91
C LEU A 345 5.85 -11.23 -0.71
N HIS A 346 5.49 -10.84 0.52
CA HIS A 346 5.90 -11.54 1.73
C HIS A 346 5.46 -13.01 1.73
N SER A 347 4.22 -13.26 1.35
CA SER A 347 3.66 -14.60 1.34
C SER A 347 4.26 -15.48 0.24
N ALA A 348 4.66 -14.90 -0.88
CA ALA A 348 5.34 -15.64 -1.96
C ALA A 348 6.80 -16.00 -1.61
N VAL A 349 7.47 -15.15 -0.84
CA VAL A 349 8.89 -15.28 -0.49
C VAL A 349 9.09 -16.15 0.75
N LEU A 350 8.22 -16.01 1.75
CA LEU A 350 8.34 -16.69 3.03
C LEU A 350 8.41 -18.22 2.94
N PRO A 351 7.62 -18.89 2.08
CA PRO A 351 7.73 -20.35 1.90
C PRO A 351 9.09 -20.82 1.39
N ALA A 352 9.78 -19.97 0.63
CA ALA A 352 11.13 -20.29 0.18
C ALA A 352 12.12 -20.41 1.34
N PHE A 353 11.94 -19.55 2.34
CA PHE A 353 12.83 -19.48 3.51
C PHE A 353 12.55 -20.56 4.56
N LEU A 354 11.30 -21.00 4.68
CA LEU A 354 10.89 -21.94 5.73
C LEU A 354 11.28 -23.39 5.48
N ARG A 355 11.56 -23.78 4.22
CA ARG A 355 11.79 -25.19 3.91
C ARG A 355 13.18 -25.70 4.19
N ASP A 356 14.27 -24.99 3.87
CA ASP A 356 15.62 -25.55 3.96
C ASP A 356 16.71 -24.55 4.39
N GLY A 357 16.42 -23.25 4.51
CA GLY A 357 17.47 -22.26 4.70
C GLY A 357 18.51 -22.23 3.56
N SER A 358 18.26 -22.98 2.46
CA SER A 358 19.17 -23.09 1.32
C SER A 358 18.61 -22.38 0.07
N PRO A 359 19.47 -21.75 -0.72
CA PRO A 359 19.08 -21.09 -1.98
C PRO A 359 18.46 -22.03 -3.02
N ALA A 360 18.72 -23.33 -2.94
CA ALA A 360 18.25 -24.32 -3.91
C ALA A 360 16.73 -24.60 -3.83
N SER A 361 16.10 -24.40 -2.69
CA SER A 361 14.63 -24.58 -2.51
C SER A 361 13.81 -23.40 -3.07
N ILE A 362 14.48 -22.32 -3.39
CA ILE A 362 13.89 -21.07 -3.90
C ILE A 362 13.47 -21.21 -5.37
N GLN A 363 14.02 -22.18 -6.09
CA GLN A 363 13.97 -22.29 -7.53
C GLN A 363 12.57 -22.51 -8.16
N SER A 364 11.59 -23.00 -7.41
CA SER A 364 10.29 -23.39 -7.97
C SER A 364 9.21 -22.30 -7.96
N ARG A 365 9.50 -21.01 -7.67
CA ARG A 365 8.49 -20.13 -7.07
C ARG A 365 8.12 -18.82 -7.78
N MET A 366 8.66 -18.54 -8.95
CA MET A 366 8.53 -17.23 -9.61
C MET A 366 7.44 -17.05 -10.66
N ILE A 367 6.62 -18.03 -10.89
CA ILE A 367 5.43 -17.85 -11.78
C ILE A 367 4.45 -16.80 -11.18
N LEU A 368 4.61 -16.47 -9.90
CA LEU A 368 3.75 -15.54 -9.18
C LEU A 368 3.90 -14.06 -9.51
N VAL A 369 5.08 -13.59 -9.89
CA VAL A 369 5.31 -12.17 -10.17
C VAL A 369 4.51 -11.69 -11.38
N ASN A 370 4.21 -12.60 -12.32
CA ASN A 370 3.34 -12.29 -13.45
C ASN A 370 1.83 -12.30 -13.13
N MET A 371 1.41 -12.84 -11.99
CA MET A 371 -0.01 -12.83 -11.57
C MET A 371 -0.43 -11.51 -10.90
N THR A 372 0.51 -10.71 -10.40
CA THR A 372 0.22 -9.41 -9.75
C THR A 372 -0.30 -8.35 -10.71
N GLY A 373 -0.16 -8.51 -12.02
CA GLY A 373 -0.78 -7.66 -13.03
C GLY A 373 -2.31 -7.69 -13.05
N LEU A 374 -2.92 -8.69 -12.40
CA LEU A 374 -4.38 -8.83 -12.35
C LEU A 374 -5.05 -8.05 -11.21
N SER A 375 -4.29 -7.63 -10.19
CA SER A 375 -4.87 -6.96 -9.01
C SER A 375 -5.16 -5.48 -9.19
N SER A 376 -4.66 -4.84 -10.25
CA SER A 376 -4.86 -3.40 -10.48
C SER A 376 -6.21 -3.04 -11.13
N MET A 377 -7.05 -4.01 -11.43
CA MET A 377 -8.32 -3.79 -12.14
C MET A 377 -9.57 -3.72 -11.28
N TYR A 378 -9.48 -3.95 -9.98
CA TYR A 378 -10.67 -4.01 -9.13
C TYR A 378 -10.64 -2.92 -8.06
N HIS A 379 -10.95 -1.68 -8.46
CA HIS A 379 -11.46 -0.64 -7.57
C HIS A 379 -12.65 0.05 -8.22
N PRO A 380 -13.79 0.12 -7.47
CA PRO A 380 -14.92 0.95 -7.88
C PRO A 380 -14.59 2.43 -7.83
#